data_bb41feef51a734effdaf914f10031f99
#
_entry.id   bb41feef51a734effdaf914f10031f99
#
_cell.length_a   1.000
_cell.length_b   1.000
_cell.length_c   1.000
_cell.angle_alpha   90.00
_cell.angle_beta   90.00
_cell.angle_gamma   90.00
#
_symmetry.space_group_name_H-M   'P 1'
#
loop_
_entity.id
_entity.type
_entity.pdbx_description
1 polymer ?
#
loop_
_entity_poly.entity_id
_entity_poly.type
_entity_poly.pdbx_seq_one_letter_code
_entity_poly.pdbx_strand_id
1 'polypeptide(L)'
;MKIRSLLMAILVLAVALPVWSAAPSAPAAFTTLSSLAGDWDLQMDGMKPQVVSLKMISGGSALMESMSHDSMVTMYHLDKDHVMLTHYCSAQNQPRMQASISDDGKTFTFDFLDATNLANPNDGHMRKMVLTIQDKDHFTEEWFFNQNGKDGNHGVMHLTRKK
;
A
#
# COMPACT_ATOMS: atom_id res chain seq x y z
N MET A 1 -40.05 64.67 -17.34
CA MET A 1 -38.65 64.32 -17.10
C MET A 1 -38.68 62.82 -16.64
N LYS A 2 -38.31 61.84 -17.50
CA LYS A 2 -38.34 60.41 -17.22
C LYS A 2 -36.94 59.94 -16.83
N ILE A 3 -36.78 59.57 -15.57
CA ILE A 3 -35.49 58.99 -15.06
C ILE A 3 -35.47 57.52 -15.45
N ARG A 4 -34.53 57.13 -16.31
CA ARG A 4 -34.25 55.72 -16.66
C ARG A 4 -33.27 55.16 -15.63
N SER A 5 -33.74 54.30 -14.73
CA SER A 5 -32.86 53.55 -13.84
C SER A 5 -32.12 52.46 -14.61
N LEU A 6 -30.79 52.57 -14.64
CA LEU A 6 -29.91 51.58 -15.24
C LEU A 6 -29.57 50.53 -14.16
N LEU A 7 -30.18 49.32 -14.27
CA LEU A 7 -29.80 48.17 -13.42
C LEU A 7 -28.51 47.57 -13.96
N MET A 8 -27.43 47.72 -13.21
CA MET A 8 -26.13 47.13 -13.50
C MET A 8 -26.11 45.72 -12.88
N ALA A 9 -26.21 44.68 -13.71
CA ALA A 9 -26.09 43.30 -13.27
C ALA A 9 -24.60 42.99 -13.06
N ILE A 10 -24.19 42.74 -11.79
CA ILE A 10 -22.86 42.29 -11.46
C ILE A 10 -22.82 40.79 -11.67
N LEU A 11 -22.12 40.34 -12.71
CA LEU A 11 -21.84 38.93 -12.98
C LEU A 11 -20.71 38.49 -12.06
N VAL A 12 -21.01 37.73 -10.99
CA VAL A 12 -20.00 37.10 -10.10
C VAL A 12 -19.51 35.86 -10.80
N LEU A 13 -18.33 35.92 -11.36
CA LEU A 13 -17.62 34.78 -11.94
C LEU A 13 -17.05 33.94 -10.78
N ALA A 14 -17.69 32.82 -10.45
CA ALA A 14 -17.14 31.85 -9.47
C ALA A 14 -15.96 31.11 -10.11
N VAL A 15 -14.73 31.46 -9.73
CA VAL A 15 -13.53 30.72 -10.10
C VAL A 15 -13.43 29.50 -9.18
N ALA A 16 -13.71 28.32 -9.71
CA ALA A 16 -13.44 27.06 -9.01
C ALA A 16 -11.92 26.83 -8.98
N LEU A 17 -11.30 27.01 -7.82
CA LEU A 17 -9.90 26.65 -7.63
C LEU A 17 -9.80 25.10 -7.54
N PRO A 18 -8.78 24.49 -8.17
CA PRO A 18 -8.54 23.06 -8.01
C PRO A 18 -8.21 22.77 -6.54
N VAL A 19 -9.01 21.93 -5.89
CA VAL A 19 -8.70 21.40 -4.56
C VAL A 19 -7.68 20.28 -4.77
N TRP A 20 -6.41 20.54 -4.50
CA TRP A 20 -5.41 19.49 -4.39
C TRP A 20 -5.66 18.75 -3.08
N SER A 21 -6.04 17.47 -3.19
CA SER A 21 -6.10 16.59 -2.04
C SER A 21 -4.67 16.29 -1.59
N ALA A 22 -4.36 16.54 -0.34
CA ALA A 22 -3.10 16.10 0.25
C ALA A 22 -3.21 14.58 0.54
N ALA A 23 -2.07 13.88 0.50
CA ALA A 23 -2.00 12.47 0.90
C ALA A 23 -2.58 12.27 2.31
N PRO A 24 -3.27 11.15 2.57
CA PRO A 24 -3.87 10.89 3.87
C PRO A 24 -2.80 10.77 4.97
N SER A 25 -3.16 11.13 6.21
CA SER A 25 -2.29 10.88 7.36
C SER A 25 -2.03 9.37 7.55
N ALA A 26 -0.92 9.01 8.19
CA ALA A 26 -0.59 7.60 8.43
C ALA A 26 -1.69 6.80 9.14
N PRO A 27 -2.39 7.31 10.18
CA PRO A 27 -3.54 6.62 10.78
C PRO A 27 -4.70 6.40 9.79
N ALA A 28 -5.01 7.39 8.95
CA ALA A 28 -6.06 7.24 7.92
C ALA A 28 -5.65 6.21 6.86
N ALA A 29 -4.40 6.25 6.41
CA ALA A 29 -3.84 5.28 5.49
C ALA A 29 -3.83 3.86 6.06
N PHE A 30 -3.45 3.69 7.34
CA PHE A 30 -3.49 2.39 8.00
C PHE A 30 -4.93 1.87 8.15
N THR A 31 -5.91 2.75 8.36
CA THR A 31 -7.34 2.37 8.33
C THR A 31 -7.74 1.83 6.96
N THR A 32 -7.31 2.50 5.88
CA THR A 32 -7.54 2.02 4.50
C THR A 32 -6.90 0.65 4.28
N LEU A 33 -5.65 0.47 4.66
CA LEU A 33 -4.94 -0.81 4.54
C LEU A 33 -5.65 -1.90 5.37
N SER A 34 -6.12 -1.58 6.57
CA SER A 34 -6.85 -2.50 7.46
C SER A 34 -8.19 -2.97 6.88
N SER A 35 -8.78 -2.21 5.95
CA SER A 35 -10.01 -2.62 5.25
C SER A 35 -9.82 -3.83 4.33
N LEU A 36 -8.57 -4.16 4.02
CA LEU A 36 -8.20 -5.37 3.27
C LEU A 36 -8.31 -6.65 4.12
N ALA A 37 -8.57 -6.57 5.43
CA ALA A 37 -8.75 -7.76 6.26
C ALA A 37 -9.78 -8.72 5.65
N GLY A 38 -9.43 -10.02 5.56
CA GLY A 38 -10.20 -11.08 4.92
C GLY A 38 -9.31 -12.05 4.16
N ASP A 39 -9.94 -12.99 3.46
CA ASP A 39 -9.26 -13.97 2.62
C ASP A 39 -9.33 -13.56 1.15
N TRP A 40 -8.25 -13.84 0.42
CA TRP A 40 -8.06 -13.42 -0.95
C TRP A 40 -7.50 -14.56 -1.81
N ASP A 41 -8.08 -14.74 -2.99
CA ASP A 41 -7.53 -15.63 -4.00
C ASP A 41 -6.39 -14.89 -4.71
N LEU A 42 -5.17 -15.44 -4.60
CA LEU A 42 -3.96 -14.93 -5.22
C LEU A 42 -3.72 -15.59 -6.57
N GLN A 43 -3.48 -14.77 -7.59
CA GLN A 43 -2.98 -15.18 -8.90
C GLN A 43 -1.66 -14.44 -9.18
N MET A 44 -0.67 -15.19 -9.62
CA MET A 44 0.64 -14.69 -10.05
C MET A 44 1.16 -15.60 -11.16
N ASP A 45 1.77 -15.00 -12.19
CA ASP A 45 2.30 -15.75 -13.34
C ASP A 45 3.35 -16.78 -12.88
N GLY A 46 3.20 -18.01 -13.37
CA GLY A 46 4.11 -19.12 -13.06
C GLY A 46 3.87 -19.77 -11.70
N MET A 47 2.92 -19.30 -10.90
CA MET A 47 2.56 -19.88 -9.59
C MET A 47 1.20 -20.60 -9.65
N LYS A 48 1.04 -21.62 -8.80
CA LYS A 48 -0.28 -22.21 -8.57
C LYS A 48 -1.13 -21.22 -7.77
N PRO A 49 -2.46 -21.19 -7.98
CA PRO A 49 -3.36 -20.38 -7.17
C PRO A 49 -3.16 -20.64 -5.68
N GLN A 50 -3.13 -19.59 -4.91
CA GLN A 50 -2.95 -19.62 -3.44
C GLN A 50 -4.02 -18.79 -2.76
N VAL A 51 -4.15 -18.94 -1.45
CA VAL A 51 -4.96 -18.06 -0.61
C VAL A 51 -4.03 -17.21 0.24
N VAL A 52 -4.27 -15.91 0.25
CA VAL A 52 -3.65 -14.94 1.15
C VAL A 52 -4.70 -14.52 2.17
N SER A 53 -4.34 -14.58 3.45
CA SER A 53 -5.22 -14.16 4.54
C SER A 53 -4.65 -12.90 5.20
N LEU A 54 -5.44 -11.83 5.24
CA LEU A 54 -5.13 -10.59 5.95
C LEU A 54 -5.97 -10.51 7.23
N LYS A 55 -5.33 -10.40 8.39
CA LYS A 55 -6.01 -10.41 9.67
C LYS A 55 -5.52 -9.30 10.59
N MET A 56 -6.48 -8.53 11.14
CA MET A 56 -6.15 -7.61 12.24
C MET A 56 -5.80 -8.39 13.50
N ILE A 57 -4.68 -8.06 14.12
CA ILE A 57 -4.17 -8.67 15.35
C ILE A 57 -3.74 -7.62 16.36
N SER A 58 -3.25 -8.04 17.51
CA SER A 58 -2.70 -7.16 18.56
C SER A 58 -3.65 -6.03 18.97
N GLY A 59 -4.93 -6.36 19.18
CA GLY A 59 -5.93 -5.36 19.55
C GLY A 59 -6.23 -4.34 18.46
N GLY A 60 -5.98 -4.67 17.19
CA GLY A 60 -6.21 -3.78 16.04
C GLY A 60 -5.02 -2.89 15.69
N SER A 61 -3.85 -3.09 16.31
CA SER A 61 -2.66 -2.27 16.05
C SER A 61 -1.76 -2.78 14.94
N ALA A 62 -2.01 -4.01 14.44
CA ALA A 62 -1.25 -4.58 13.33
C ALA A 62 -2.17 -5.38 12.40
N LEU A 63 -1.85 -5.34 11.11
CA LEU A 63 -2.44 -6.20 10.08
C LEU A 63 -1.40 -7.24 9.71
N MET A 64 -1.74 -8.52 9.86
CA MET A 64 -0.91 -9.65 9.46
C MET A 64 -1.42 -10.20 8.14
N GLU A 65 -0.54 -10.31 7.18
CA GLU A 65 -0.76 -11.03 5.93
C GLU A 65 0.02 -12.34 5.95
N SER A 66 -0.61 -13.42 5.51
CA SER A 66 0.01 -14.75 5.44
C SER A 66 -0.41 -15.49 4.19
N MET A 67 0.55 -16.18 3.56
CA MET A 67 0.32 -17.03 2.39
C MET A 67 0.13 -18.49 2.80
N SER A 68 -0.82 -19.17 2.15
CA SER A 68 -1.22 -20.54 2.55
C SER A 68 -0.14 -21.61 2.31
N HIS A 69 0.77 -21.40 1.36
CA HIS A 69 1.76 -22.42 0.96
C HIS A 69 3.22 -22.09 1.30
N ASP A 70 3.58 -20.82 1.38
CA ASP A 70 4.99 -20.41 1.47
C ASP A 70 5.42 -20.03 2.88
N SER A 71 4.50 -20.08 3.84
CA SER A 71 4.75 -19.75 5.26
C SER A 71 5.39 -18.37 5.48
N MET A 72 5.35 -17.50 4.47
CA MET A 72 5.79 -16.11 4.60
C MET A 72 4.72 -15.28 5.27
N VAL A 73 5.16 -14.31 6.06
CA VAL A 73 4.29 -13.39 6.77
C VAL A 73 4.75 -11.96 6.55
N THR A 74 3.80 -11.07 6.27
CA THR A 74 4.04 -9.63 6.24
C THR A 74 3.22 -8.98 7.35
N MET A 75 3.88 -8.12 8.12
CA MET A 75 3.26 -7.36 9.21
C MET A 75 3.22 -5.89 8.86
N TYR A 76 2.03 -5.29 8.84
CA TYR A 76 1.83 -3.85 8.67
C TYR A 76 1.42 -3.24 10.01
N HIS A 77 2.00 -2.08 10.35
CA HIS A 77 1.70 -1.37 11.59
C HIS A 77 2.04 0.12 11.46
N LEU A 78 1.67 0.90 12.45
CA LEU A 78 2.10 2.29 12.56
C LEU A 78 3.39 2.40 13.37
N ASP A 79 4.30 3.27 12.93
CA ASP A 79 5.37 3.84 13.76
C ASP A 79 5.26 5.36 13.66
N LYS A 80 4.66 5.98 14.69
CA LYS A 80 4.35 7.42 14.71
C LYS A 80 3.55 7.84 13.46
N ASP A 81 4.16 8.66 12.62
CA ASP A 81 3.55 9.23 11.42
C ASP A 81 3.81 8.39 10.15
N HIS A 82 4.22 7.13 10.32
CA HIS A 82 4.56 6.25 9.21
C HIS A 82 3.79 4.94 9.27
N VAL A 83 3.36 4.46 8.10
CA VAL A 83 2.93 3.07 7.91
C VAL A 83 4.17 2.25 7.60
N MET A 84 4.40 1.22 8.39
CA MET A 84 5.54 0.32 8.31
C MET A 84 5.13 -1.06 7.84
N LEU A 85 6.07 -1.75 7.21
CA LEU A 85 5.99 -3.15 6.83
C LEU A 85 7.21 -3.89 7.35
N THR A 86 7.02 -5.09 7.91
CA THR A 86 8.09 -6.07 8.15
C THR A 86 7.72 -7.38 7.45
N HIS A 87 8.55 -7.82 6.52
CA HIS A 87 8.35 -9.05 5.78
C HIS A 87 9.24 -10.18 6.31
N TYR A 88 8.64 -11.29 6.74
CA TYR A 88 9.35 -12.49 7.18
C TYR A 88 9.55 -13.40 5.97
N CYS A 89 10.70 -13.24 5.32
CA CYS A 89 11.02 -13.79 4.02
C CYS A 89 11.56 -15.22 4.09
N SER A 90 11.25 -16.04 3.07
CA SER A 90 11.87 -17.34 2.86
C SER A 90 13.38 -17.27 2.61
N ALA A 91 13.91 -16.09 2.26
CA ALA A 91 15.35 -15.80 2.22
C ALA A 91 16.01 -15.73 3.63
N GLN A 92 15.24 -16.03 4.69
CA GLN A 92 15.68 -16.06 6.09
C GLN A 92 16.12 -14.71 6.67
N ASN A 93 15.69 -13.63 6.07
CA ASN A 93 15.87 -12.27 6.58
C ASN A 93 14.51 -11.57 6.74
N GLN A 94 14.51 -10.45 7.46
CA GLN A 94 13.27 -9.70 7.74
C GLN A 94 13.44 -8.25 7.32
N PRO A 95 13.21 -7.92 6.03
CA PRO A 95 13.20 -6.56 5.54
C PRO A 95 12.13 -5.73 6.24
N ARG A 96 12.51 -4.52 6.66
CA ARG A 96 11.57 -3.49 7.11
C ARG A 96 11.51 -2.39 6.07
N MET A 97 10.30 -1.91 5.80
CA MET A 97 10.04 -0.91 4.78
C MET A 97 9.08 0.15 5.33
N GLN A 98 9.17 1.36 4.80
CA GLN A 98 8.31 2.48 5.14
C GLN A 98 7.49 2.90 3.94
N ALA A 99 6.21 3.17 4.14
CA ALA A 99 5.31 3.56 3.06
C ALA A 99 5.38 5.05 2.74
N SER A 100 5.41 5.36 1.43
CA SER A 100 4.86 6.58 0.85
C SER A 100 3.46 6.28 0.31
N ILE A 101 2.52 7.22 0.46
CA ILE A 101 1.11 7.00 0.15
C ILE A 101 0.68 8.01 -0.90
N SER A 102 -0.03 7.54 -1.95
CA SER A 102 -0.59 8.42 -2.99
C SER A 102 -1.66 9.35 -2.41
N ASP A 103 -1.90 10.49 -3.08
CA ASP A 103 -2.86 11.50 -2.65
C ASP A 103 -4.30 10.97 -2.56
N ASP A 104 -4.64 9.96 -3.36
CA ASP A 104 -5.94 9.27 -3.32
C ASP A 104 -6.01 8.17 -2.24
N GLY A 105 -4.91 7.91 -1.53
CA GLY A 105 -4.81 6.91 -0.46
C GLY A 105 -4.89 5.46 -0.92
N LYS A 106 -4.76 5.18 -2.23
CA LYS A 106 -4.94 3.83 -2.79
C LYS A 106 -3.65 3.10 -3.09
N THR A 107 -2.55 3.82 -3.28
CA THR A 107 -1.24 3.22 -3.56
C THR A 107 -0.30 3.44 -2.39
N PHE A 108 0.26 2.35 -1.89
CA PHE A 108 1.26 2.31 -0.83
C PHE A 108 2.58 1.83 -1.44
N THR A 109 3.57 2.71 -1.51
CA THR A 109 4.92 2.36 -1.95
C THR A 109 5.79 2.18 -0.72
N PHE A 110 6.14 0.94 -0.41
CA PHE A 110 7.01 0.59 0.70
C PHE A 110 8.45 0.49 0.20
N ASP A 111 9.28 1.41 0.63
CA ASP A 111 10.71 1.43 0.30
C ASP A 111 11.54 0.87 1.46
N PHE A 112 12.62 0.17 1.12
CA PHE A 112 13.52 -0.50 2.06
C PHE A 112 14.13 0.48 3.06
N LEU A 113 14.09 0.11 4.32
CA LEU A 113 14.73 0.84 5.41
C LEU A 113 15.97 0.10 5.93
N ASP A 114 15.77 -1.13 6.35
CA ASP A 114 16.79 -2.05 6.81
C ASP A 114 16.26 -3.51 6.80
N ALA A 115 17.10 -4.45 7.22
CA ALA A 115 16.68 -5.83 7.44
C ALA A 115 17.45 -6.46 8.60
N THR A 116 16.76 -7.29 9.39
CA THR A 116 17.42 -8.18 10.33
C THR A 116 17.93 -9.43 9.60
N ASN A 117 18.97 -10.07 10.15
CA ASN A 117 19.58 -11.28 9.61
C ASN A 117 20.07 -11.13 8.15
N LEU A 118 20.57 -9.95 7.79
CA LEU A 118 21.19 -9.64 6.51
C LEU A 118 22.69 -9.44 6.77
N ALA A 119 23.53 -10.40 6.34
CA ALA A 119 24.96 -10.38 6.63
C ALA A 119 25.68 -9.29 5.82
N ASN A 120 25.26 -9.08 4.57
CA ASN A 120 25.79 -8.03 3.69
C ASN A 120 24.64 -7.27 3.02
N PRO A 121 24.80 -5.97 2.75
CA PRO A 121 23.78 -5.18 2.06
C PRO A 121 23.38 -5.70 0.67
N ASN A 122 24.28 -6.47 0.05
CA ASN A 122 24.05 -7.04 -1.29
C ASN A 122 23.41 -8.44 -1.27
N ASP A 123 23.24 -9.04 -0.09
CA ASP A 123 22.56 -10.32 0.03
C ASP A 123 21.10 -10.20 -0.45
N GLY A 124 20.54 -11.33 -0.92
CA GLY A 124 19.20 -11.36 -1.45
C GLY A 124 18.13 -10.98 -0.41
N HIS A 125 17.33 -9.98 -0.70
CA HIS A 125 16.20 -9.55 0.15
C HIS A 125 15.14 -8.80 -0.65
N MET A 126 13.91 -8.75 -0.14
CA MET A 126 12.89 -7.84 -0.67
C MET A 126 13.25 -6.41 -0.33
N ARG A 127 13.31 -5.53 -1.34
CA ARG A 127 13.74 -4.13 -1.17
C ARG A 127 12.65 -3.10 -1.41
N LYS A 128 11.55 -3.50 -2.03
CA LYS A 128 10.42 -2.63 -2.32
C LYS A 128 9.16 -3.47 -2.47
N MET A 129 8.04 -2.91 -2.06
CA MET A 129 6.71 -3.42 -2.37
C MET A 129 5.79 -2.27 -2.73
N VAL A 130 4.97 -2.45 -3.77
CA VAL A 130 3.91 -1.50 -4.13
C VAL A 130 2.58 -2.21 -4.02
N LEU A 131 1.73 -1.78 -3.08
CA LEU A 131 0.36 -2.25 -2.93
C LEU A 131 -0.57 -1.21 -3.53
N THR A 132 -1.44 -1.65 -4.46
CA THR A 132 -2.44 -0.78 -5.10
C THR A 132 -3.84 -1.35 -4.94
N ILE A 133 -4.71 -0.59 -4.29
CA ILE A 133 -6.13 -0.94 -4.07
C ILE A 133 -6.94 -0.43 -5.26
N GLN A 134 -7.45 -1.34 -6.09
CA GLN A 134 -8.33 -0.97 -7.21
C GLN A 134 -9.75 -0.66 -6.72
N ASP A 135 -10.29 -1.57 -5.90
CA ASP A 135 -11.62 -1.44 -5.29
C ASP A 135 -11.72 -2.29 -4.00
N LYS A 136 -12.92 -2.47 -3.45
CA LYS A 136 -13.13 -3.26 -2.21
C LYS A 136 -12.86 -4.76 -2.35
N ASP A 137 -12.80 -5.28 -3.59
CA ASP A 137 -12.67 -6.70 -3.90
C ASP A 137 -11.40 -7.03 -4.70
N HIS A 138 -10.59 -6.02 -5.07
CA HIS A 138 -9.36 -6.21 -5.85
C HIS A 138 -8.23 -5.31 -5.37
N PHE A 139 -7.04 -5.89 -5.19
CA PHE A 139 -5.80 -5.16 -5.03
C PHE A 139 -4.63 -5.93 -5.66
N THR A 140 -3.52 -5.24 -5.91
CA THR A 140 -2.29 -5.84 -6.40
C THR A 140 -1.14 -5.55 -5.43
N GLU A 141 -0.17 -6.46 -5.41
CA GLU A 141 1.14 -6.25 -4.80
C GLU A 141 2.23 -6.51 -5.82
N GLU A 142 3.14 -5.56 -5.95
CA GLU A 142 4.34 -5.70 -6.76
C GLU A 142 5.55 -5.80 -5.83
N TRP A 143 6.24 -6.93 -5.85
CA TRP A 143 7.39 -7.20 -5.02
C TRP A 143 8.69 -7.15 -5.81
N PHE A 144 9.68 -6.41 -5.30
CA PHE A 144 10.98 -6.22 -5.93
C PHE A 144 12.06 -6.82 -5.05
N PHE A 145 12.77 -7.79 -5.59
CA PHE A 145 13.86 -8.48 -4.91
C PHE A 145 15.21 -7.86 -5.28
N ASN A 146 16.07 -7.59 -4.30
CA ASN A 146 17.44 -7.20 -4.51
C ASN A 146 18.32 -8.45 -4.57
N GLN A 147 19.19 -8.54 -5.57
CA GLN A 147 20.19 -9.59 -5.67
C GLN A 147 21.52 -9.00 -6.15
N ASN A 148 22.58 -9.19 -5.36
CA ASN A 148 23.91 -8.66 -5.67
C ASN A 148 23.94 -7.12 -5.87
N GLY A 149 23.15 -6.38 -5.09
CA GLY A 149 23.05 -4.93 -5.16
C GLY A 149 22.31 -4.40 -6.39
N LYS A 150 21.62 -5.27 -7.15
CA LYS A 150 20.83 -4.91 -8.34
C LYS A 150 19.38 -5.33 -8.17
N ASP A 151 18.50 -4.67 -8.90
CA ASP A 151 17.12 -5.12 -9.04
C ASP A 151 17.12 -6.51 -9.68
N GLY A 152 16.68 -7.49 -8.90
CA GLY A 152 16.52 -8.86 -9.31
C GLY A 152 15.11 -9.12 -9.83
N ASN A 153 14.54 -10.26 -9.46
CA ASN A 153 13.19 -10.65 -9.86
C ASN A 153 12.14 -9.66 -9.34
N HIS A 154 11.17 -9.40 -10.18
CA HIS A 154 9.98 -8.62 -9.92
C HIS A 154 8.77 -9.52 -10.10
N GLY A 155 7.87 -9.55 -9.13
CA GLY A 155 6.65 -10.35 -9.15
C GLY A 155 5.42 -9.50 -8.90
N VAL A 156 4.36 -9.72 -9.68
CA VAL A 156 3.06 -9.06 -9.51
C VAL A 156 2.05 -10.09 -9.06
N MET A 157 1.44 -9.84 -7.91
CA MET A 157 0.36 -10.60 -7.33
C MET A 157 -0.96 -9.88 -7.59
N HIS A 158 -1.95 -10.60 -8.12
CA HIS A 158 -3.32 -10.12 -8.27
C HIS A 158 -4.19 -10.80 -7.23
N LEU A 159 -4.83 -10.01 -6.37
CA LEU A 159 -5.61 -10.49 -5.25
C LEU A 159 -7.09 -10.14 -5.47
N THR A 160 -7.94 -11.15 -5.44
CA THR A 160 -9.40 -11.02 -5.53
C THR A 160 -10.03 -11.50 -4.24
N ARG A 161 -10.93 -10.71 -3.64
CA ARG A 161 -11.56 -11.06 -2.36
C ARG A 161 -12.34 -12.37 -2.48
N LYS A 162 -12.04 -13.29 -1.56
CA LYS A 162 -12.73 -14.56 -1.50
C LYS A 162 -14.16 -14.36 -0.98
N LYS A 163 -15.13 -14.98 -1.65
CA LYS A 163 -16.57 -14.92 -1.29
C LYS A 163 -16.95 -16.09 -0.39
#